data_91c486ec6f7348c68f134bb03b5554e6
#
_entry.id   91c486ec6f7348c68f134bb03b5554e6
#
_cell.length_a   1.000
_cell.length_b   1.000
_cell.length_c   1.000
_cell.angle_alpha   90.00
_cell.angle_beta   90.00
_cell.angle_gamma   90.00
#
_symmetry.space_group_name_H-M   'P 1'
#
loop_
_entity.id
_entity.type
_entity.pdbx_description
1 polymer ?
#
loop_
_entity_poly.entity_id
_entity_poly.type
_entity_poly.pdbx_seq_one_letter_code
_entity_poly.pdbx_strand_id
1 'polypeptide(L)'
;TRWLSDWSSDVCSSDLQLLTRLSFPLEVGYLHATRYGREINGGELEWQAVPQVEMAGRTVLLVDDILDEGVTLKALVEECLARGAKQVLTAVLVDKLHDRKVLPGYRADFTGLEIPDRFVFGYGLDYDGMWRNAAGIYAVKGL
;
A
#
# COMPACT_ATOMS: atom_id res chain seq x y z
N THR A 1 -5.09 -15.05 -9.91
CA THR A 1 -4.98 -13.75 -9.22
C THR A 1 -4.20 -13.94 -7.94
N ARG A 2 -3.23 -13.10 -7.69
CA ARG A 2 -2.44 -13.11 -6.46
C ARG A 2 -2.59 -11.79 -5.74
N TRP A 3 -2.64 -11.86 -4.45
CA TRP A 3 -2.65 -10.73 -3.54
C TRP A 3 -1.28 -10.55 -2.92
N LEU A 4 -0.78 -9.32 -2.92
CA LEU A 4 0.39 -8.90 -2.17
C LEU A 4 0.00 -7.65 -1.38
N SER A 5 0.32 -7.67 -0.11
CA SER A 5 0.14 -6.53 0.79
C SER A 5 1.52 -6.00 1.19
N ASP A 6 1.70 -4.69 1.13
CA ASP A 6 2.85 -4.04 1.75
C ASP A 6 2.53 -3.86 3.24
N TRP A 7 3.31 -4.55 4.07
CA TRP A 7 3.14 -4.49 5.51
C TRP A 7 4.32 -3.76 6.10
N SER A 8 4.15 -2.51 6.41
CA SER A 8 5.06 -1.85 7.33
C SER A 8 4.80 -2.41 8.74
N SER A 9 5.51 -3.48 9.09
CA SER A 9 5.68 -4.08 10.42
C SER A 9 4.45 -4.61 11.19
N ASP A 10 3.21 -4.32 10.81
CA ASP A 10 2.02 -4.77 11.54
C ASP A 10 0.86 -5.15 10.63
N VAL A 11 0.10 -6.17 11.02
CA VAL A 11 -1.13 -6.62 10.34
C VAL A 11 -2.11 -5.47 10.22
N CYS A 12 -2.34 -4.98 9.01
CA CYS A 12 -3.35 -3.96 8.79
C CYS A 12 -4.75 -4.58 8.87
N SER A 13 -5.59 -4.05 9.74
CA SER A 13 -6.96 -4.54 9.94
C SER A 13 -7.79 -4.45 8.66
N SER A 14 -7.51 -3.48 7.80
CA SER A 14 -8.17 -3.29 6.50
C SER A 14 -7.90 -4.44 5.54
N ASP A 15 -6.67 -4.95 5.49
CA ASP A 15 -6.27 -6.02 4.57
C ASP A 15 -7.00 -7.32 4.87
N LEU A 16 -7.09 -7.68 6.16
CA LEU A 16 -7.84 -8.86 6.59
C LEU A 16 -9.32 -8.76 6.25
N GLN A 17 -9.92 -7.58 6.43
CA GLN A 17 -11.32 -7.38 6.08
C GLN A 17 -11.57 -7.40 4.58
N LEU A 18 -10.68 -6.82 3.79
CA LEU A 18 -10.75 -6.90 2.33
C LEU A 18 -10.58 -8.34 1.86
N LEU A 19 -9.60 -9.07 2.39
CA LEU A 19 -9.33 -10.47 2.02
C LEU A 19 -10.58 -11.34 2.16
N THR A 20 -11.33 -11.20 3.24
CA THR A 20 -12.55 -11.97 3.49
C THR A 20 -13.72 -11.61 2.56
N ARG A 21 -13.64 -10.48 1.84
CA ARG A 21 -14.65 -10.02 0.87
C ARG A 21 -14.36 -10.50 -0.55
N LEU A 22 -13.17 -11.01 -0.81
CA LEU A 22 -12.80 -11.54 -2.12
C LEU A 22 -13.21 -13.01 -2.21
N SER A 23 -14.25 -13.31 -2.99
CA SER A 23 -14.90 -14.62 -3.05
C SER A 23 -14.34 -15.53 -4.16
N PHE A 24 -13.07 -15.44 -4.47
CA PHE A 24 -12.38 -16.26 -5.47
C PHE A 24 -11.05 -16.81 -4.92
N PRO A 25 -10.55 -17.94 -5.43
CA PRO A 25 -9.27 -18.49 -5.02
C PRO A 25 -8.12 -17.52 -5.31
N LEU A 26 -7.31 -17.26 -4.30
CA LEU A 26 -6.14 -16.38 -4.39
C LEU A 26 -5.02 -16.88 -3.48
N GLU A 27 -3.79 -16.49 -3.79
CA GLU A 27 -2.64 -16.69 -2.91
C GLU A 27 -2.26 -15.34 -2.28
N VAL A 28 -1.98 -15.38 -0.99
CA VAL A 28 -1.52 -14.20 -0.23
C VAL A 28 -0.01 -14.22 -0.17
N GLY A 29 0.62 -13.12 -0.52
CA GLY A 29 2.05 -12.88 -0.39
C GLY A 29 2.31 -11.59 0.39
N TYR A 30 3.54 -11.45 0.85
CA TYR A 30 4.00 -10.29 1.60
C TYR A 30 5.17 -9.62 0.88
N LEU A 31 5.15 -8.32 0.86
CA LEU A 31 6.18 -7.46 0.27
C LEU A 31 6.51 -6.35 1.27
N HIS A 32 7.77 -6.17 1.59
CA HIS A 32 8.19 -5.05 2.42
C HIS A 32 9.41 -4.36 1.80
N ALA A 33 9.24 -3.10 1.45
CA ALA A 33 10.29 -2.24 0.97
C ALA A 33 10.40 -0.99 1.85
N THR A 34 11.60 -0.71 2.36
CA THR A 34 11.89 0.54 3.05
C THR A 34 12.76 1.43 2.18
N ARG A 35 12.54 2.74 2.26
CA ARG A 35 13.42 3.73 1.63
C ARG A 35 14.63 3.97 2.51
N TYR A 36 15.82 3.77 1.96
CA TYR A 36 17.05 4.24 2.57
C TYR A 36 17.39 5.65 2.06
N GLY A 37 17.42 6.63 2.98
CA GLY A 37 17.88 7.99 2.71
C GLY A 37 16.79 9.00 2.36
N ARG A 38 16.98 10.24 2.83
CA ARG A 38 16.10 11.42 2.60
C ARG A 38 16.28 12.05 1.20
N GLU A 39 16.88 11.37 0.24
CA GLU A 39 17.11 11.94 -1.08
C GLU A 39 15.96 11.65 -2.03
N ILE A 40 15.41 12.73 -2.58
CA ILE A 40 14.26 12.79 -3.48
C ILE A 40 14.55 12.16 -4.86
N ASN A 41 15.80 11.86 -5.17
CA ASN A 41 16.24 11.32 -6.45
C ASN A 41 16.95 9.97 -6.28
N GLY A 42 16.25 8.88 -6.59
CA GLY A 42 16.90 7.61 -6.94
C GLY A 42 17.44 6.76 -5.80
N GLY A 43 16.94 6.91 -4.57
CA GLY A 43 17.30 6.00 -3.47
C GLY A 43 16.86 4.58 -3.80
N GLU A 44 17.78 3.62 -3.76
CA GLU A 44 17.48 2.19 -3.90
C GLU A 44 16.49 1.78 -2.82
N LEU A 45 15.42 1.09 -3.22
CA LEU A 45 14.52 0.44 -2.28
C LEU A 45 15.26 -0.73 -1.64
N GLU A 46 15.39 -0.68 -0.32
CA GLU A 46 15.89 -1.83 0.43
C GLU A 46 14.75 -2.80 0.69
N TRP A 47 14.83 -3.95 0.05
CA TRP A 47 13.86 -5.04 0.22
C TRP A 47 14.11 -5.76 1.54
N GLN A 48 13.26 -5.54 2.53
CA GLN A 48 13.33 -6.25 3.82
C GLN A 48 12.62 -7.61 3.76
N ALA A 49 11.66 -7.75 2.88
CA ALA A 49 11.02 -9.02 2.59
C ALA A 49 10.71 -9.12 1.09
N VAL A 50 11.21 -10.18 0.47
CA VAL A 50 10.92 -10.52 -0.92
C VAL A 50 9.81 -11.56 -0.93
N PRO A 51 8.76 -11.38 -1.75
CA PRO A 51 7.70 -12.38 -1.81
C PRO A 51 8.25 -13.71 -2.28
N GLN A 52 7.93 -14.77 -1.56
CA GLN A 52 8.21 -16.14 -1.99
C GLN A 52 7.19 -16.66 -3.02
N VAL A 53 6.27 -15.78 -3.41
CA VAL A 53 5.15 -16.12 -4.30
C VAL A 53 5.55 -15.86 -5.74
N GLU A 54 5.43 -16.88 -6.60
CA GLU A 54 5.68 -16.76 -8.05
C GLU A 54 4.68 -15.79 -8.69
N MET A 55 5.17 -14.74 -9.36
CA MET A 55 4.35 -13.70 -9.99
C MET A 55 4.26 -13.84 -11.51
N ALA A 56 5.16 -14.61 -12.13
CA ALA A 56 5.25 -14.69 -13.58
C ALA A 56 3.93 -15.10 -14.22
N GLY A 57 3.47 -14.32 -15.19
CA GLY A 57 2.23 -14.54 -15.94
C GLY A 57 0.94 -14.33 -15.14
N ARG A 58 1.00 -13.81 -13.91
CA ARG A 58 -0.17 -13.66 -13.04
C ARG A 58 -0.63 -12.22 -12.92
N THR A 59 -1.89 -12.04 -12.56
CA THR A 59 -2.43 -10.75 -12.10
C THR A 59 -2.14 -10.62 -10.61
N VAL A 60 -1.49 -9.54 -10.24
CA VAL A 60 -1.14 -9.18 -8.86
C VAL A 60 -2.04 -8.03 -8.40
N LEU A 61 -2.61 -8.13 -7.22
CA LEU A 61 -3.26 -7.02 -6.54
C LEU A 61 -2.36 -6.59 -5.37
N LEU A 62 -1.79 -5.39 -5.47
CA LEU A 62 -1.08 -4.74 -4.37
C LEU A 62 -2.11 -4.02 -3.50
N VAL A 63 -2.05 -4.28 -2.20
CA VAL A 63 -2.93 -3.62 -1.23
C VAL A 63 -2.07 -2.86 -0.24
N ASP A 64 -2.44 -1.61 0.01
CA ASP A 64 -1.77 -0.73 0.96
C ASP A 64 -2.81 0.03 1.80
N ASP A 65 -2.41 0.53 2.94
CA ASP A 65 -3.29 1.28 3.82
C ASP A 65 -3.50 2.72 3.35
N ILE A 66 -2.44 3.39 2.87
CA ILE A 66 -2.52 4.81 2.51
C ILE A 66 -1.69 5.17 1.29
N LEU A 67 -2.31 5.85 0.33
CA LEU A 67 -1.64 6.50 -0.78
C LEU A 67 -1.40 7.98 -0.43
N ASP A 68 -0.20 8.28 0.07
CA ASP A 68 0.27 9.65 0.25
C ASP A 68 0.94 10.13 -1.05
N GLU A 69 2.25 10.21 -1.13
CA GLU A 69 2.97 10.60 -2.36
C GLU A 69 2.93 9.52 -3.45
N GLY A 70 2.84 8.25 -3.06
CA GLY A 70 2.74 7.10 -3.96
C GLY A 70 4.07 6.59 -4.51
N VAL A 71 5.20 7.07 -3.99
CA VAL A 71 6.52 6.66 -4.46
C VAL A 71 6.77 5.17 -4.19
N THR A 72 6.44 4.71 -2.98
CA THR A 72 6.58 3.30 -2.60
C THR A 72 5.66 2.42 -3.45
N LEU A 73 4.39 2.77 -3.55
CA LEU A 73 3.42 2.00 -4.32
C LEU A 73 3.83 1.89 -5.80
N LYS A 74 4.30 3.00 -6.41
CA LYS A 74 4.81 3.00 -7.78
C LYS A 74 5.99 2.04 -7.95
N ALA A 75 6.95 2.07 -7.03
CA ALA A 75 8.12 1.20 -7.08
C ALA A 75 7.75 -0.28 -6.88
N LEU A 76 6.78 -0.58 -6.02
CA LEU A 76 6.24 -1.93 -5.85
C LEU A 76 5.57 -2.44 -7.13
N VAL A 77 4.82 -1.60 -7.83
CA VAL A 77 4.24 -1.94 -9.15
C VAL A 77 5.33 -2.28 -10.15
N GLU A 78 6.37 -1.44 -10.26
CA GLU A 78 7.50 -1.66 -11.16
C GLU A 78 8.24 -2.96 -10.86
N GLU A 79 8.46 -3.28 -9.60
CA GLU A 79 9.10 -4.53 -9.17
C GLU A 79 8.25 -5.76 -9.52
N CYS A 80 6.94 -5.72 -9.27
CA CYS A 80 6.06 -6.83 -9.63
C CYS A 80 6.08 -7.09 -11.15
N LEU A 81 6.07 -6.02 -11.95
CA LEU A 81 6.20 -6.13 -13.42
C LEU A 81 7.56 -6.68 -13.82
N ALA A 82 8.66 -6.24 -13.20
CA ALA A 82 10.00 -6.75 -13.45
C ALA A 82 10.14 -8.24 -13.12
N ARG A 83 9.38 -8.73 -12.13
CA ARG A 83 9.26 -10.18 -11.80
C ARG A 83 8.32 -10.96 -12.72
N GLY A 84 7.86 -10.34 -13.79
CA GLY A 84 7.07 -11.00 -14.80
C GLY A 84 5.56 -11.06 -14.53
N ALA A 85 5.03 -10.28 -13.60
CA ALA A 85 3.60 -10.15 -13.44
C ALA A 85 2.96 -9.71 -14.76
N LYS A 86 1.88 -10.38 -15.16
CA LYS A 86 1.13 -10.05 -16.38
C LYS A 86 0.40 -8.71 -16.24
N GLN A 87 -0.09 -8.45 -15.05
CA GLN A 87 -0.83 -7.23 -14.70
C GLN A 87 -0.65 -6.97 -13.20
N VAL A 88 -0.52 -5.70 -12.85
CA VAL A 88 -0.53 -5.26 -11.45
C VAL A 88 -1.66 -4.27 -11.28
N LEU A 89 -2.53 -4.55 -10.32
CA LEU A 89 -3.60 -3.67 -9.86
C LEU A 89 -3.25 -3.19 -8.46
N THR A 90 -3.73 -2.02 -8.10
CA THR A 90 -3.46 -1.38 -6.80
C THR A 90 -4.75 -1.06 -6.07
N ALA A 91 -4.79 -1.33 -4.78
CA ALA A 91 -5.91 -0.99 -3.91
C ALA A 91 -5.38 -0.32 -2.65
N VAL A 92 -5.95 0.81 -2.28
CA VAL A 92 -5.60 1.53 -1.05
C VAL A 92 -6.84 1.81 -0.21
N LEU A 93 -6.69 1.74 1.12
CA LEU A 93 -7.77 2.10 2.01
C LEU A 93 -8.03 3.62 1.93
N VAL A 94 -6.96 4.42 1.97
CA VAL A 94 -7.03 5.88 1.99
C VAL A 94 -6.17 6.47 0.87
N ASP A 95 -6.72 7.41 0.11
CA ASP A 95 -5.98 8.28 -0.82
C ASP A 95 -6.00 9.71 -0.31
N LYS A 96 -4.84 10.29 0.01
CA LYS A 96 -4.70 11.71 0.36
C LYS A 96 -4.69 12.57 -0.89
N LEU A 97 -5.56 13.56 -0.93
CA LEU A 97 -5.68 14.50 -2.05
C LEU A 97 -4.73 15.69 -1.86
N HIS A 98 -3.64 15.71 -2.62
CA HIS A 98 -2.65 16.80 -2.66
C HIS A 98 -1.81 16.74 -3.95
N ASP A 99 -1.00 17.79 -4.18
CA ASP A 99 -0.21 17.95 -5.41
C ASP A 99 1.20 17.32 -5.35
N ARG A 100 1.57 16.67 -4.22
CA ARG A 100 2.89 16.04 -4.03
C ARG A 100 2.97 14.61 -4.50
N LYS A 101 2.04 14.16 -5.34
CA LYS A 101 2.07 12.79 -5.91
C LYS A 101 3.33 12.58 -6.76
N VAL A 102 3.86 11.36 -6.73
CA VAL A 102 5.05 10.95 -7.49
C VAL A 102 4.95 11.23 -9.00
N LEU A 103 3.74 11.19 -9.52
CA LEU A 103 3.38 11.61 -10.87
C LEU A 103 2.10 12.46 -10.79
N PRO A 104 1.94 13.48 -11.64
CA PRO A 104 0.70 14.25 -11.70
C PRO A 104 -0.52 13.34 -11.88
N GLY A 105 -1.48 13.43 -10.95
CA GLY A 105 -2.70 12.62 -10.99
C GLY A 105 -2.50 11.13 -10.66
N TYR A 106 -1.38 10.72 -10.04
CA TYR A 106 -1.16 9.33 -9.65
C TYR A 106 -2.22 8.87 -8.64
N ARG A 107 -2.88 7.77 -8.97
CA ARG A 107 -3.96 7.18 -8.16
C ARG A 107 -3.85 5.66 -8.15
N ALA A 108 -4.41 5.03 -7.12
CA ALA A 108 -4.62 3.59 -7.12
C ALA A 108 -5.80 3.21 -8.03
N ASP A 109 -5.83 1.96 -8.50
CA ASP A 109 -6.96 1.44 -9.29
C ASP A 109 -8.23 1.38 -8.46
N PHE A 110 -8.09 1.08 -7.16
CA PHE A 110 -9.20 1.01 -6.20
C PHE A 110 -8.86 1.83 -4.97
N THR A 111 -9.76 2.72 -4.58
CA THR A 111 -9.62 3.58 -3.40
C THR A 111 -10.84 3.43 -2.51
N GLY A 112 -10.62 3.15 -1.23
CA GLY A 112 -11.70 3.06 -0.25
C GLY A 112 -12.24 4.43 0.16
N LEU A 113 -11.35 5.37 0.50
CA LEU A 113 -11.70 6.70 0.99
C LEU A 113 -10.72 7.75 0.46
N GLU A 114 -11.24 8.83 -0.10
CA GLU A 114 -10.45 10.03 -0.43
C GLU A 114 -10.52 11.04 0.71
N ILE A 115 -9.39 11.57 1.13
CA ILE A 115 -9.31 12.55 2.21
C ILE A 115 -8.45 13.76 1.81
N PRO A 116 -8.68 14.95 2.41
CA PRO A 116 -7.72 16.04 2.32
C PRO A 116 -6.35 15.62 2.89
N ASP A 117 -5.32 16.41 2.59
CA ASP A 117 -3.97 16.17 3.11
C ASP A 117 -3.91 16.42 4.63
N ARG A 118 -4.29 15.41 5.38
CA ARG A 118 -4.31 15.40 6.84
C ARG A 118 -3.65 14.14 7.38
N PHE A 119 -3.12 14.24 8.60
CA PHE A 119 -2.66 13.07 9.32
C PHE A 119 -3.87 12.29 9.84
N VAL A 120 -3.95 11.00 9.47
CA VAL A 120 -5.06 10.11 9.87
C VAL A 120 -4.53 8.87 10.57
N PHE A 121 -5.36 8.28 11.42
CA PHE A 121 -5.06 7.07 12.17
C PHE A 121 -6.31 6.22 12.38
N GLY A 122 -6.12 4.99 12.84
CA GLY A 122 -7.18 4.02 13.08
C GLY A 122 -7.42 3.10 11.89
N TYR A 123 -8.14 2.03 12.12
CA TYR A 123 -8.45 0.99 11.14
C TYR A 123 -7.21 0.34 10.50
N GLY A 124 -6.12 0.23 11.26
CA GLY A 124 -4.81 -0.26 10.83
C GLY A 124 -3.73 0.82 10.76
N LEU A 125 -4.12 2.07 10.46
CA LEU A 125 -3.20 3.22 10.44
C LEU A 125 -2.81 3.61 11.87
N ASP A 126 -1.53 3.93 12.09
CA ASP A 126 -1.04 4.32 13.42
C ASP A 126 -0.93 5.83 13.62
N TYR A 127 -0.95 6.21 14.89
CA TYR A 127 -0.51 7.50 15.38
C TYR A 127 0.52 7.25 16.49
N ASP A 128 1.77 7.59 16.20
CA ASP A 128 2.91 7.39 17.11
C ASP A 128 3.01 5.92 17.62
N GLY A 129 2.86 4.97 16.69
CA GLY A 129 2.89 3.53 16.98
C GLY A 129 1.64 2.97 17.67
N MET A 130 0.63 3.79 17.92
CA MET A 130 -0.60 3.42 18.63
C MET A 130 -1.85 3.62 17.77
N TRP A 131 -3.00 3.26 18.28
CA TRP A 131 -4.34 3.50 17.72
C TRP A 131 -4.68 2.74 16.44
N ARG A 132 -3.86 1.79 15.99
CA ARG A 132 -4.21 0.93 14.84
C ARG A 132 -5.50 0.15 15.06
N ASN A 133 -5.87 -0.11 16.31
CA ASN A 133 -7.08 -0.81 16.71
C ASN A 133 -8.32 0.10 16.84
N ALA A 134 -8.23 1.39 16.56
CA ALA A 134 -9.42 2.25 16.53
C ALA A 134 -10.37 1.79 15.41
N ALA A 135 -11.67 1.71 15.72
CA ALA A 135 -12.67 1.10 14.85
C ALA A 135 -13.05 1.93 13.60
N GLY A 136 -12.48 3.11 13.45
CA GLY A 136 -12.68 4.01 12.31
C GLY A 136 -11.42 4.75 11.94
N ILE A 137 -11.47 5.54 10.87
CA ILE A 137 -10.39 6.43 10.44
C ILE A 137 -10.66 7.81 11.00
N TYR A 138 -9.70 8.36 11.72
CA TYR A 138 -9.79 9.63 12.42
C TYR A 138 -8.68 10.58 11.95
N ALA A 139 -9.00 11.86 11.81
CA ALA A 139 -8.00 12.87 11.51
C ALA A 139 -7.47 13.51 12.80
N VAL A 140 -6.15 13.69 12.88
CA VAL A 140 -5.52 14.41 13.99
C VAL A 140 -5.90 15.89 13.92
N LYS A 141 -6.31 16.48 15.04
CA LYS A 141 -6.67 17.89 15.10
C LYS A 141 -5.41 18.75 14.95
N GLY A 142 -5.41 19.62 13.95
CA GLY A 142 -4.31 20.58 13.72
C GLY A 142 -3.13 20.04 12.90
N LEU A 143 -3.22 18.81 12.38
CA LEU A 143 -2.22 18.24 11.47
C LEU A 143 -2.87 17.84 10.15
#